data_6b4febeb33e1101c4d3a605d42f4e4e8
#
_entry.id   6b4febeb33e1101c4d3a605d42f4e4e8
#
_cell.length_a   1.000
_cell.length_b   1.000
_cell.length_c   1.000
_cell.angle_alpha   90.00
_cell.angle_beta   90.00
_cell.angle_gamma   90.00
#
_symmetry.space_group_name_H-M   'P 1'
#
loop_
_entity.id
_entity.type
_entity.pdbx_description
1 polymer ?
#
loop_
_entity_poly.entity_id
_entity_poly.type
_entity_poly.pdbx_seq_one_letter_code
_entity_poly.pdbx_strand_id
1 'polypeptide(L)'
;DTQKKFGDLFIHIGKVEAGSFKAGDAVELDVDHQRRTATRANHSATHLLHEALRQVLGEHVAQKGSLVSPDRLRFDFVHQKPMSPDEVRQVEAIANALVLQNSAVETRLMALDAAKASGAMALFGEKYGDEVRVVSMGEPA
;
A
#
# COMPACT_ATOMS: atom_id res chain seq x y z
N ASP A 1 2.16 -12.32 15.58
CA ASP A 1 0.99 -11.71 14.90
C ASP A 1 0.49 -10.52 15.72
N THR A 2 -0.03 -9.50 15.04
CA THR A 2 -0.63 -8.33 15.70
C THR A 2 -2.05 -8.15 15.19
N GLN A 3 -3.01 -8.05 16.11
CA GLN A 3 -4.43 -7.85 15.79
C GLN A 3 -4.92 -6.56 16.45
N LYS A 4 -5.75 -5.81 15.72
CA LYS A 4 -6.47 -4.65 16.27
C LYS A 4 -7.89 -5.07 16.62
N LYS A 5 -8.32 -4.84 17.87
CA LYS A 5 -9.67 -5.16 18.36
C LYS A 5 -10.21 -4.03 19.21
N PHE A 6 -11.53 -3.92 19.30
CA PHE A 6 -12.22 -2.96 20.16
C PHE A 6 -11.72 -1.51 20.01
N GLY A 7 -11.70 -1.03 18.77
CA GLY A 7 -11.19 0.31 18.47
C GLY A 7 -9.66 0.34 18.40
N ASP A 8 -8.97 0.89 19.38
CA ASP A 8 -7.53 1.12 19.35
C ASP A 8 -6.70 0.13 20.17
N LEU A 9 -7.27 -1.00 20.60
CA LEU A 9 -6.53 -2.04 21.30
C LEU A 9 -5.71 -2.88 20.33
N PHE A 10 -4.39 -2.83 20.46
CA PHE A 10 -3.47 -3.68 19.73
C PHE A 10 -3.07 -4.88 20.57
N ILE A 11 -3.30 -6.08 20.06
CA ILE A 11 -2.98 -7.36 20.69
C ILE A 11 -1.81 -7.98 19.94
N HIS A 12 -0.66 -8.11 20.61
CA HIS A 12 0.51 -8.80 20.09
C HIS A 12 0.48 -10.26 20.54
N ILE A 13 0.38 -11.18 19.58
CA ILE A 13 0.38 -12.61 19.83
C ILE A 13 1.77 -13.13 19.50
N GLY A 14 2.47 -13.63 20.51
CA GLY A 14 3.83 -14.12 20.38
C GLY A 14 4.13 -15.28 21.32
N LYS A 15 5.36 -15.73 21.27
CA LYS A 15 5.91 -16.76 22.15
C LYS A 15 7.03 -16.14 22.97
N VAL A 16 7.01 -16.37 24.27
CA VAL A 16 8.11 -15.99 25.16
C VAL A 16 9.27 -16.95 24.91
N GLU A 17 10.40 -16.44 24.43
CA GLU A 17 11.59 -17.25 24.16
C GLU A 17 12.49 -17.38 25.39
N ALA A 18 12.56 -16.34 26.20
CA ALA A 18 13.34 -16.34 27.44
C ALA A 18 12.70 -15.44 28.50
N GLY A 19 12.89 -15.79 29.76
CA GLY A 19 12.34 -15.02 30.87
C GLY A 19 10.83 -15.17 31.05
N SER A 20 10.22 -14.18 31.69
CA SER A 20 8.78 -14.07 31.89
C SER A 20 8.39 -12.62 32.08
N PHE A 21 7.16 -12.26 31.77
CA PHE A 21 6.58 -10.97 32.09
C PHE A 21 5.14 -11.12 32.56
N LYS A 22 4.61 -10.14 33.23
CA LYS A 22 3.25 -10.11 33.78
C LYS A 22 2.57 -8.79 33.45
N ALA A 23 1.27 -8.74 33.66
CA ALA A 23 0.51 -7.52 33.51
C ALA A 23 1.08 -6.39 34.39
N GLY A 24 1.28 -5.23 33.81
CA GLY A 24 1.85 -4.03 34.45
C GLY A 24 3.37 -3.88 34.30
N ASP A 25 4.07 -4.86 33.73
CA ASP A 25 5.49 -4.69 33.43
C ASP A 25 5.68 -3.69 32.27
N ALA A 26 6.72 -2.87 32.38
CA ALA A 26 7.15 -2.03 31.27
C ALA A 26 7.81 -2.89 30.18
N VAL A 27 7.44 -2.67 28.93
CA VAL A 27 7.98 -3.39 27.79
C VAL A 27 8.51 -2.42 26.74
N GLU A 28 9.54 -2.83 26.03
CA GLU A 28 10.04 -2.15 24.85
C GLU A 28 9.57 -2.93 23.61
N LEU A 29 9.04 -2.18 22.63
CA LEU A 29 8.61 -2.76 21.35
C LEU A 29 9.63 -2.38 20.29
N ASP A 30 10.44 -3.34 19.89
CA ASP A 30 11.42 -3.15 18.82
C ASP A 30 10.87 -3.71 17.50
N VAL A 31 10.93 -2.88 16.46
CA VAL A 31 10.43 -3.24 15.12
C VAL A 31 11.60 -3.79 14.31
N ASP A 32 11.42 -4.98 13.73
CA ASP A 32 12.34 -5.51 12.74
C ASP A 32 12.39 -4.56 11.52
N HIS A 33 13.42 -3.72 11.49
CA HIS A 33 13.61 -2.69 10.47
C HIS A 33 13.78 -3.27 9.06
N GLN A 34 14.41 -4.43 8.92
CA GLN A 34 14.61 -5.08 7.62
C GLN A 34 13.27 -5.53 7.04
N ARG A 35 12.48 -6.23 7.84
CA ARG A 35 11.12 -6.65 7.45
C ARG A 35 10.21 -5.45 7.18
N ARG A 36 10.31 -4.41 7.99
CA ARG A 36 9.53 -3.17 7.81
C ARG A 36 9.87 -2.49 6.48
N THR A 37 11.16 -2.40 6.14
CA THR A 37 11.62 -1.81 4.88
C THR A 37 11.11 -2.59 3.68
N ALA A 38 11.24 -3.92 3.69
CA ALA A 38 10.72 -4.77 2.64
C ALA A 38 9.19 -4.64 2.47
N THR A 39 8.45 -4.60 3.60
CA THR A 39 6.99 -4.37 3.57
C THR A 39 6.64 -3.00 2.98
N ARG A 40 7.38 -1.94 3.31
CA ARG A 40 7.18 -0.60 2.74
C ARG A 40 7.42 -0.57 1.24
N ALA A 41 8.47 -1.25 0.75
CA ALA A 41 8.76 -1.36 -0.67
C ALA A 41 7.61 -2.06 -1.41
N ASN A 42 7.12 -3.18 -0.91
CA ASN A 42 5.98 -3.89 -1.47
C ASN A 42 4.67 -3.10 -1.40
N HIS A 43 4.47 -2.29 -0.37
CA HIS A 43 3.32 -1.40 -0.29
C HIS A 43 3.36 -0.32 -1.39
N SER A 44 4.49 0.34 -1.58
CA SER A 44 4.67 1.31 -2.67
C SER A 44 4.49 0.64 -4.04
N ALA A 45 5.11 -0.52 -4.25
CA ALA A 45 4.98 -1.29 -5.49
C ALA A 45 3.52 -1.67 -5.80
N THR A 46 2.69 -1.91 -4.78
CA THR A 46 1.25 -2.16 -4.97
C THR A 46 0.54 -0.97 -5.62
N HIS A 47 0.86 0.25 -5.21
CA HIS A 47 0.27 1.46 -5.80
C HIS A 47 0.78 1.70 -7.22
N LEU A 48 2.06 1.50 -7.48
CA LEU A 48 2.64 1.62 -8.83
C LEU A 48 2.04 0.56 -9.79
N LEU A 49 1.86 -0.67 -9.30
CA LEU A 49 1.20 -1.72 -10.06
C LEU A 49 -0.26 -1.37 -10.37
N HIS A 50 -1.00 -0.82 -9.41
CA HIS A 50 -2.38 -0.39 -9.63
C HIS A 50 -2.46 0.67 -10.73
N GLU A 51 -1.59 1.67 -10.71
CA GLU A 51 -1.54 2.70 -11.75
C GLU A 51 -1.16 2.12 -13.12
N ALA A 52 -0.14 1.25 -13.19
CA ALA A 52 0.23 0.58 -14.43
C ALA A 52 -0.92 -0.27 -15.02
N LEU A 53 -1.65 -0.98 -14.17
CA LEU A 53 -2.84 -1.73 -14.59
C LEU A 53 -3.93 -0.80 -15.14
N ARG A 54 -4.17 0.35 -14.53
CA ARG A 54 -5.14 1.34 -15.02
C ARG A 54 -4.73 1.93 -16.37
N GLN A 55 -3.45 2.21 -16.57
CA GLN A 55 -2.96 2.72 -17.85
C GLN A 55 -3.13 1.71 -18.99
N VAL A 56 -2.89 0.43 -18.73
CA VAL A 56 -2.95 -0.63 -19.76
C VAL A 56 -4.37 -1.14 -19.99
N LEU A 57 -5.13 -1.38 -18.93
CA LEU A 57 -6.43 -2.05 -18.97
C LEU A 57 -7.61 -1.06 -18.93
N GLY A 58 -7.39 0.15 -18.43
CA GLY A 58 -8.39 1.20 -18.33
C GLY A 58 -8.78 1.57 -16.89
N GLU A 59 -9.46 2.69 -16.77
CA GLU A 59 -9.82 3.32 -15.48
C GLU A 59 -10.80 2.48 -14.62
N HIS A 60 -11.45 1.48 -15.21
CA HIS A 60 -12.35 0.58 -14.48
C HIS A 60 -11.62 -0.34 -13.50
N VAL A 61 -10.28 -0.45 -13.61
CA VAL A 61 -9.47 -1.26 -12.70
C VAL A 61 -9.56 -0.66 -11.29
N ALA A 62 -10.19 -1.40 -10.40
CA ALA A 62 -10.36 -1.02 -9.01
C ALA A 62 -9.92 -2.16 -8.09
N GLN A 63 -9.27 -1.82 -7.00
CA GLN A 63 -8.84 -2.77 -5.99
C GLN A 63 -10.04 -3.48 -5.35
N LYS A 64 -9.97 -4.80 -5.25
CA LYS A 64 -10.91 -5.65 -4.49
C LYS A 64 -10.28 -6.28 -3.26
N GLY A 65 -8.99 -6.44 -3.26
CA GLY A 65 -8.21 -6.94 -2.15
C GLY A 65 -6.73 -6.72 -2.38
N SER A 66 -5.96 -6.78 -1.32
CA SER A 66 -4.50 -6.78 -1.41
C SER A 66 -3.88 -7.52 -0.24
N LEU A 67 -2.67 -7.99 -0.45
CA LEU A 67 -1.78 -8.49 0.58
C LEU A 67 -0.44 -7.81 0.40
N VAL A 68 0.09 -7.27 1.49
CA VAL A 68 1.45 -6.69 1.52
C VAL A 68 2.22 -7.37 2.64
N SER A 69 3.31 -8.05 2.30
CA SER A 69 4.22 -8.69 3.25
C SER A 69 5.67 -8.38 2.87
N PRO A 70 6.67 -8.70 3.72
CA PRO A 70 8.07 -8.49 3.36
C PRO A 70 8.49 -9.24 2.10
N ASP A 71 7.92 -10.42 1.87
CA ASP A 71 8.37 -11.35 0.84
C ASP A 71 7.59 -11.24 -0.47
N ARG A 72 6.37 -10.67 -0.42
CA ARG A 72 5.48 -10.60 -1.58
C ARG A 72 4.37 -9.57 -1.41
N LEU A 73 3.82 -9.16 -2.53
CA LEU A 73 2.52 -8.48 -2.61
C LEU A 73 1.53 -9.32 -3.43
N ARG A 74 0.24 -9.11 -3.18
CA ARG A 74 -0.86 -9.57 -4.04
C ARG A 74 -1.82 -8.40 -4.21
N PHE A 75 -2.28 -8.22 -5.43
CA PHE A 75 -3.25 -7.19 -5.77
C PHE A 75 -4.41 -7.81 -6.54
N ASP A 76 -5.58 -7.84 -5.94
CA ASP A 76 -6.80 -8.38 -6.52
C ASP A 76 -7.61 -7.22 -7.10
N PHE A 77 -7.99 -7.29 -8.37
CA PHE A 77 -8.66 -6.20 -9.07
C PHE A 77 -9.79 -6.69 -9.97
N VAL A 78 -10.65 -5.76 -10.39
CA VAL A 78 -11.75 -6.04 -11.33
C VAL A 78 -11.26 -5.90 -12.75
N HIS A 79 -11.43 -6.97 -13.53
CA HIS A 79 -11.24 -6.95 -14.97
C HIS A 79 -12.15 -8.01 -15.61
N GLN A 80 -12.69 -7.73 -16.81
CA GLN A 80 -13.73 -8.57 -17.42
C GLN A 80 -13.19 -9.81 -18.11
N LYS A 81 -11.92 -9.84 -18.45
CA LYS A 81 -11.25 -10.92 -19.20
C LYS A 81 -9.87 -11.22 -18.59
N PRO A 82 -9.31 -12.40 -18.81
CA PRO A 82 -7.90 -12.66 -18.51
C PRO A 82 -6.99 -11.68 -19.26
N MET A 83 -5.92 -11.23 -18.60
CA MET A 83 -4.91 -10.42 -19.26
C MET A 83 -4.17 -11.23 -20.32
N SER A 84 -3.94 -10.62 -21.46
CA SER A 84 -3.08 -11.20 -22.50
C SER A 84 -1.60 -11.11 -22.07
N PRO A 85 -0.71 -11.95 -22.65
CA PRO A 85 0.72 -11.84 -22.39
C PRO A 85 1.33 -10.46 -22.74
N ASP A 86 0.75 -9.77 -23.73
CA ASP A 86 1.18 -8.42 -24.10
C ASP A 86 0.78 -7.38 -23.06
N GLU A 87 -0.45 -7.43 -22.55
CA GLU A 87 -0.92 -6.58 -21.47
C GLU A 87 -0.07 -6.76 -20.21
N VAL A 88 0.28 -8.00 -19.86
CA VAL A 88 1.19 -8.29 -18.72
C VAL A 88 2.55 -7.63 -18.94
N ARG A 89 3.16 -7.81 -20.11
CA ARG A 89 4.47 -7.18 -20.42
C ARG A 89 4.42 -5.65 -20.35
N GLN A 90 3.33 -5.04 -20.82
CA GLN A 90 3.18 -3.59 -20.76
C GLN A 90 3.06 -3.10 -19.30
N VAL A 91 2.25 -3.77 -18.47
CA VAL A 91 2.12 -3.46 -17.04
C VAL A 91 3.48 -3.58 -16.34
N GLU A 92 4.20 -4.66 -16.57
CA GLU A 92 5.56 -4.86 -16.02
C GLU A 92 6.52 -3.75 -16.46
N ALA A 93 6.51 -3.37 -17.74
CA ALA A 93 7.38 -2.33 -18.26
C ALA A 93 7.10 -0.97 -17.61
N ILE A 94 5.82 -0.59 -17.47
CA ILE A 94 5.41 0.67 -16.84
C ILE A 94 5.78 0.65 -15.35
N ALA A 95 5.43 -0.39 -14.62
CA ALA A 95 5.73 -0.49 -13.19
C ALA A 95 7.24 -0.43 -12.93
N ASN A 96 8.04 -1.14 -13.72
CA ASN A 96 9.49 -1.12 -13.60
C ASN A 96 10.09 0.25 -13.97
N ALA A 97 9.57 0.91 -15.01
CA ALA A 97 10.01 2.25 -15.37
C ALA A 97 9.79 3.26 -14.23
N LEU A 98 8.63 3.19 -13.56
CA LEU A 98 8.33 4.03 -12.39
C LEU A 98 9.26 3.73 -11.21
N VAL A 99 9.54 2.46 -10.93
CA VAL A 99 10.51 2.07 -9.89
C VAL A 99 11.90 2.61 -10.20
N LEU A 100 12.33 2.50 -11.46
CA LEU A 100 13.67 2.94 -11.90
C LEU A 100 13.84 4.46 -11.93
N GLN A 101 12.76 5.25 -11.95
CA GLN A 101 12.84 6.70 -11.77
C GLN A 101 13.46 7.05 -10.41
N ASN A 102 13.33 6.19 -9.41
CA ASN A 102 13.81 6.41 -8.04
C ASN A 102 13.42 7.80 -7.50
N SER A 103 12.22 8.24 -7.84
CA SER A 103 11.71 9.56 -7.47
C SER A 103 11.38 9.61 -5.98
N ALA A 104 11.48 10.79 -5.38
CA ALA A 104 11.07 10.99 -4.00
C ALA A 104 9.57 10.73 -3.82
N VAL A 105 9.23 10.13 -2.69
CA VAL A 105 7.83 10.00 -2.27
C VAL A 105 7.45 11.25 -1.49
N GLU A 106 6.56 12.05 -2.04
CA GLU A 106 6.08 13.26 -1.39
C GLU A 106 4.73 13.02 -0.69
N THR A 107 4.58 13.61 0.49
CA THR A 107 3.32 13.58 1.23
C THR A 107 2.86 15.01 1.49
N ARG A 108 1.62 15.32 1.12
CA ARG A 108 0.99 16.62 1.35
C ARG A 108 -0.36 16.45 2.04
N LEU A 109 -0.62 17.30 3.03
CA LEU A 109 -1.94 17.44 3.61
C LEU A 109 -2.69 18.51 2.82
N MET A 110 -3.93 18.22 2.42
CA MET A 110 -4.77 19.15 1.70
C MET A 110 -6.24 18.84 1.86
N ALA A 111 -7.10 19.80 1.56
CA ALA A 111 -8.54 19.61 1.55
C ALA A 111 -8.93 18.53 0.53
N LEU A 112 -9.97 17.75 0.84
CA LEU A 112 -10.44 16.64 -0.01
C LEU A 112 -10.75 17.10 -1.45
N ASP A 113 -11.38 18.26 -1.62
CA ASP A 113 -11.72 18.77 -2.95
C ASP A 113 -10.47 19.19 -3.75
N ALA A 114 -9.47 19.76 -3.09
CA ALA A 114 -8.18 20.08 -3.71
C ALA A 114 -7.45 18.79 -4.14
N ALA A 115 -7.47 17.75 -3.31
CA ALA A 115 -6.90 16.45 -3.64
C ALA A 115 -7.56 15.83 -4.88
N LYS A 116 -8.89 15.86 -4.96
CA LYS A 116 -9.62 15.39 -6.16
C LYS A 116 -9.28 16.21 -7.41
N ALA A 117 -9.22 17.53 -7.27
CA ALA A 117 -8.87 18.44 -8.37
C ALA A 117 -7.43 18.22 -8.88
N SER A 118 -6.50 17.79 -8.01
CA SER A 118 -5.13 17.44 -8.39
C SER A 118 -5.00 16.06 -9.07
N GLY A 119 -6.09 15.33 -9.26
CA GLY A 119 -6.07 13.98 -9.84
C GLY A 119 -5.70 12.89 -8.86
N ALA A 120 -5.68 13.17 -7.55
CA ALA A 120 -5.39 12.14 -6.55
C ALA A 120 -6.43 11.03 -6.61
N MET A 121 -5.95 9.78 -6.65
CA MET A 121 -6.80 8.61 -6.66
C MET A 121 -7.47 8.42 -5.30
N ALA A 122 -8.80 8.51 -5.26
CA ALA A 122 -9.58 8.16 -4.10
C ALA A 122 -10.08 6.71 -4.23
N LEU A 123 -9.79 5.87 -3.23
CA LEU A 123 -10.26 4.48 -3.23
C LEU A 123 -11.76 4.43 -2.96
N PHE A 124 -12.45 3.60 -3.74
CA PHE A 124 -13.90 3.47 -3.65
C PHE A 124 -14.31 2.84 -2.31
N GLY A 125 -15.25 3.45 -1.60
CA GLY A 125 -15.79 2.93 -0.34
C GLY A 125 -15.10 3.42 0.93
N GLU A 126 -14.03 4.21 0.81
CA GLU A 126 -13.39 4.85 1.96
C GLU A 126 -14.09 6.15 2.33
N LYS A 127 -14.24 6.40 3.64
CA LYS A 127 -14.74 7.67 4.16
C LYS A 127 -13.56 8.57 4.46
N TYR A 128 -13.42 9.63 3.68
CA TYR A 128 -12.40 10.64 3.87
C TYR A 128 -12.95 11.79 4.74
N GLY A 129 -12.10 12.33 5.61
CA GLY A 129 -12.38 13.57 6.33
C GLY A 129 -12.24 14.80 5.42
N ASP A 130 -12.40 16.00 5.98
CA ASP A 130 -12.26 17.27 5.27
C ASP A 130 -10.83 17.52 4.80
N GLU A 131 -9.85 16.99 5.53
CA GLU A 131 -8.42 17.01 5.19
C GLU A 131 -7.92 15.58 4.94
N VAL A 132 -7.14 15.43 3.87
CA VAL A 132 -6.58 14.14 3.44
C VAL A 132 -5.08 14.24 3.21
N ARG A 133 -4.41 13.11 3.41
CA ARG A 133 -3.00 12.94 3.11
C ARG A 133 -2.84 12.37 1.71
N VAL A 134 -2.36 13.18 0.79
CA VAL A 134 -2.03 12.77 -0.58
C VAL A 134 -0.57 12.36 -0.63
N VAL A 135 -0.31 11.19 -1.20
CA VAL A 135 1.03 10.64 -1.41
C VAL A 135 1.28 10.57 -2.91
N SER A 136 2.34 11.22 -3.38
CA SER A 136 2.77 11.20 -4.78
C SER A 136 4.03 10.36 -4.92
N MET A 137 4.09 9.54 -5.96
CA MET A 137 5.21 8.64 -6.27
C MET A 137 5.53 8.73 -7.75
N GLY A 138 6.73 9.23 -8.08
CA GLY A 138 7.17 9.42 -9.45
C GLY A 138 6.51 10.61 -10.14
N GLU A 139 6.90 10.82 -11.39
CA GLU A 139 6.27 11.78 -12.28
C GLU A 139 5.36 11.04 -13.27
N PRO A 140 4.22 11.63 -13.66
CA PRO A 140 3.40 11.05 -14.73
C PRO A 140 4.24 10.87 -15.98
N ALA A 141 4.15 9.69 -16.59
CA ALA A 141 4.81 9.39 -17.86
C ALA A 141 4.14 10.08 -19.03
#